data_66af927bf1804addfdd07b8dfaccf183
#
_entry.id   66af927bf1804addfdd07b8dfaccf183
#
_cell.length_a   1.000
_cell.length_b   1.000
_cell.length_c   1.000
_cell.angle_alpha   90.00
_cell.angle_beta   90.00
_cell.angle_gamma   90.00
#
_symmetry.space_group_name_H-M   'P 1'
#
loop_
_entity.id
_entity.type
_entity.pdbx_description
1 polymer ?
#
loop_
_entity_poly.entity_id
_entity_poly.type
_entity_poly.pdbx_seq_one_letter_code
_entity_poly.pdbx_strand_id
1 'polypeptide(L)'
;NWSDYEGFDGGIKEYKLYRSINGSYDPTPIATFLPDENNFIDDINGIGVQSKVCYRIEGEELFNTYDFSEISSSNELCLSYSSKIFIPNAFTPGGINPIFLPVVSHIKPETYHLTIINRWGQLVFESFDQNVGWNGTIQTNGSKAKNDVYVYIFEAEDDEGNFIQKKGFVSLIK
;
A
#
# COMPACT_ATOMS: atom_id res chain seq x y z
N ASN A 1 19.04 4.78 -8.03
CA ASN A 1 20.17 5.61 -8.52
C ASN A 1 20.21 6.90 -7.73
N TRP A 2 21.39 7.50 -7.58
CA TRP A 2 21.60 8.83 -7.01
C TRP A 2 22.56 9.62 -7.88
N SER A 3 22.57 10.94 -7.71
CA SER A 3 23.55 11.83 -8.35
C SER A 3 24.79 11.95 -7.48
N ASP A 4 25.91 12.25 -8.10
CA ASP A 4 27.13 12.56 -7.38
C ASP A 4 26.94 13.80 -6.50
N TYR A 5 27.57 13.80 -5.34
CA TYR A 5 27.56 14.94 -4.44
C TYR A 5 28.79 15.82 -4.71
N GLU A 6 28.55 17.11 -4.99
CA GLU A 6 29.60 18.05 -5.41
C GLU A 6 30.01 19.03 -4.29
N GLY A 7 29.54 18.83 -3.07
CA GLY A 7 29.70 19.80 -1.98
C GLY A 7 30.93 19.59 -1.08
N PHE A 8 31.73 18.53 -1.28
CA PHE A 8 32.88 18.22 -0.45
C PHE A 8 34.18 18.76 -1.06
N ASP A 9 34.99 19.46 -0.24
CA ASP A 9 36.30 19.97 -0.66
C ASP A 9 37.34 18.86 -0.87
N GLY A 10 37.25 17.79 -0.07
CA GLY A 10 38.12 16.60 -0.13
C GLY A 10 37.68 15.54 -1.14
N GLY A 11 36.51 15.72 -1.77
CA GLY A 11 35.88 14.71 -2.63
C GLY A 11 35.20 13.60 -1.84
N ILE A 12 34.57 12.70 -2.56
CA ILE A 12 33.84 11.57 -1.96
C ILE A 12 34.80 10.45 -1.62
N LYS A 13 34.69 9.91 -0.41
CA LYS A 13 35.36 8.69 0.03
C LYS A 13 34.53 7.46 -0.33
N GLU A 14 33.28 7.47 0.08
CA GLU A 14 32.32 6.39 -0.14
C GLU A 14 30.87 6.86 0.01
N TYR A 15 29.92 6.09 -0.55
CA TYR A 15 28.50 6.25 -0.29
C TYR A 15 27.99 5.09 0.55
N LYS A 16 27.08 5.36 1.49
CA LYS A 16 26.40 4.38 2.34
C LYS A 16 24.91 4.45 2.08
N LEU A 17 24.29 3.34 1.69
CA LEU A 17 22.86 3.23 1.44
C LEU A 17 22.16 2.66 2.66
N TYR A 18 21.17 3.37 3.14
CA TYR A 18 20.33 2.93 4.25
C TYR A 18 18.91 2.67 3.76
N ARG A 19 18.30 1.64 4.32
CA ARG A 19 16.90 1.28 4.10
C ARG A 19 16.12 1.39 5.39
N SER A 20 14.92 1.99 5.34
CA SER A 20 13.96 1.92 6.41
C SER A 20 12.76 1.05 6.02
N ILE A 21 12.19 0.39 7.01
CA ILE A 21 10.94 -0.35 6.89
C ILE A 21 9.97 0.26 7.89
N ASN A 22 8.84 0.79 7.40
CA ASN A 22 7.82 1.47 8.20
C ASN A 22 8.39 2.61 9.07
N GLY A 23 9.36 3.36 8.52
CA GLY A 23 9.99 4.50 9.19
C GLY A 23 11.13 4.15 10.15
N SER A 24 11.47 2.88 10.32
CA SER A 24 12.62 2.46 11.15
C SER A 24 13.83 2.16 10.26
N TYR A 25 14.89 2.96 10.39
CA TYR A 25 16.16 2.73 9.75
C TYR A 25 17.01 1.73 10.53
N ASP A 26 17.62 0.77 9.83
CA ASP A 26 18.72 0.00 10.43
C ASP A 26 19.93 0.95 10.59
N PRO A 27 20.63 0.93 11.73
CA PRO A 27 21.85 1.72 11.92
C PRO A 27 22.99 1.25 10.99
N THR A 28 22.90 0.04 10.43
CA THR A 28 23.87 -0.53 9.51
C THR A 28 23.43 -0.22 8.07
N PRO A 29 24.30 0.33 7.20
CA PRO A 29 23.99 0.48 5.79
C PRO A 29 23.75 -0.87 5.12
N ILE A 30 22.79 -0.96 4.23
CA ILE A 30 22.53 -2.19 3.45
C ILE A 30 23.58 -2.42 2.36
N ALA A 31 24.26 -1.35 1.94
CA ALA A 31 25.36 -1.41 0.98
C ALA A 31 26.26 -0.17 1.11
N THR A 32 27.53 -0.33 0.72
CA THR A 32 28.53 0.73 0.62
C THR A 32 29.13 0.72 -0.79
N PHE A 33 29.38 1.90 -1.36
CA PHE A 33 29.78 2.09 -2.75
C PHE A 33 31.00 3.01 -2.87
N LEU A 34 31.78 2.79 -3.90
CA LEU A 34 32.85 3.67 -4.29
C LEU A 34 32.29 4.96 -4.94
N PRO A 35 33.11 6.04 -5.05
CA PRO A 35 32.63 7.33 -5.56
C PRO A 35 32.03 7.31 -6.96
N ASP A 36 32.44 6.37 -7.82
CA ASP A 36 31.98 6.19 -9.19
C ASP A 36 30.79 5.24 -9.34
N GLU A 37 30.33 4.65 -8.24
CA GLU A 37 29.18 3.76 -8.20
C GLU A 37 27.97 4.53 -7.70
N ASN A 38 26.93 4.68 -8.54
CA ASN A 38 25.76 5.50 -8.24
C ASN A 38 24.40 4.77 -8.48
N ASN A 39 24.43 3.43 -8.49
CA ASN A 39 23.22 2.63 -8.64
C ASN A 39 23.28 1.37 -7.79
N PHE A 40 22.10 0.91 -7.37
CA PHE A 40 21.93 -0.35 -6.63
C PHE A 40 20.55 -0.94 -6.93
N ILE A 41 20.47 -2.25 -6.96
CA ILE A 41 19.22 -2.99 -7.04
C ILE A 41 19.05 -3.75 -5.72
N ASP A 42 18.05 -3.34 -4.95
CA ASP A 42 17.70 -4.00 -3.70
C ASP A 42 16.67 -5.10 -3.93
N ASP A 43 16.90 -6.27 -3.33
CA ASP A 43 15.90 -7.33 -3.29
C ASP A 43 15.01 -7.17 -2.06
N ILE A 44 13.82 -6.68 -2.28
CA ILE A 44 12.80 -6.50 -1.23
C ILE A 44 11.85 -7.70 -1.10
N ASN A 45 12.13 -8.82 -1.77
CA ASN A 45 11.39 -10.06 -1.59
C ASN A 45 11.51 -10.53 -0.13
N GLY A 46 10.38 -10.72 0.52
CA GLY A 46 10.34 -11.08 1.97
C GLY A 46 10.10 -9.88 2.90
N ILE A 47 10.18 -8.65 2.42
CA ILE A 47 9.60 -7.49 3.12
C ILE A 47 8.09 -7.57 2.91
N GLY A 48 7.31 -7.50 4.00
CA GLY A 48 5.84 -7.61 3.92
C GLY A 48 5.26 -6.65 2.88
N VAL A 49 4.32 -7.13 2.06
CA VAL A 49 3.69 -6.36 0.95
C VAL A 49 2.98 -5.07 1.38
N GLN A 50 2.77 -4.85 2.67
CA GLN A 50 2.17 -3.63 3.24
C GLN A 50 3.22 -2.72 3.90
N SER A 51 4.51 -3.02 3.73
CA SER A 51 5.56 -2.23 4.35
C SER A 51 5.94 -1.05 3.47
N LYS A 52 5.99 0.15 4.06
CA LYS A 52 6.60 1.32 3.43
C LYS A 52 8.12 1.15 3.49
N VAL A 53 8.75 1.11 2.33
CA VAL A 53 10.21 0.99 2.21
C VAL A 53 10.78 2.30 1.70
N CYS A 54 11.69 2.90 2.48
CA CYS A 54 12.36 4.13 2.08
C CYS A 54 13.87 3.94 2.07
N TYR A 55 14.54 4.74 1.25
CA TYR A 55 15.97 4.75 1.08
C TYR A 55 16.55 6.14 1.30
N ARG A 56 17.71 6.17 1.92
CA ARG A 56 18.54 7.37 2.08
C ARG A 56 19.99 6.98 1.79
N ILE A 57 20.70 7.87 1.10
CA ILE A 57 22.13 7.70 0.89
C ILE A 57 22.90 8.73 1.71
N GLU A 58 24.03 8.34 2.25
CA GLU A 58 24.98 9.21 2.90
C GLU A 58 26.30 9.18 2.12
N GLY A 59 26.83 10.35 1.81
CA GLY A 59 28.17 10.52 1.29
C GLY A 59 29.12 10.85 2.43
N GLU A 60 30.24 10.14 2.52
CA GLU A 60 31.35 10.44 3.43
C GLU A 60 32.46 11.12 2.65
N GLU A 61 32.96 12.26 3.15
CA GLU A 61 34.05 12.99 2.56
C GLU A 61 35.39 12.29 2.81
N LEU A 62 36.32 12.35 1.85
CA LEU A 62 37.73 12.15 2.13
C LEU A 62 38.24 13.29 3.05
N PHE A 63 39.35 13.06 3.76
CA PHE A 63 39.95 14.13 4.56
C PHE A 63 40.20 15.37 3.72
N ASN A 64 39.60 16.47 4.14
CA ASN A 64 39.78 17.78 3.51
C ASN A 64 41.06 18.46 4.02
N THR A 65 41.29 19.68 3.58
CA THR A 65 42.50 20.48 3.95
C THR A 65 42.57 20.80 5.45
N TYR A 66 41.49 20.60 6.19
CA TYR A 66 41.37 20.83 7.65
C TYR A 66 41.53 19.57 8.48
N ASP A 67 41.86 18.42 7.83
CA ASP A 67 42.13 17.13 8.45
C ASP A 67 40.89 16.50 9.17
N PHE A 68 39.69 16.77 8.64
CA PHE A 68 38.45 16.07 9.05
C PHE A 68 37.62 15.66 7.83
N SER A 69 36.66 14.75 8.03
CA SER A 69 35.70 14.34 7.02
C SER A 69 34.29 14.72 7.44
N GLU A 70 33.47 15.09 6.48
CA GLU A 70 32.05 15.41 6.69
C GLU A 70 31.15 14.29 6.14
N ILE A 71 29.91 14.25 6.62
CA ILE A 71 28.88 13.36 6.13
C ILE A 71 27.70 14.21 5.64
N SER A 72 27.25 13.94 4.43
CA SER A 72 26.05 14.55 3.86
C SER A 72 25.02 13.48 3.58
N SER A 73 23.77 13.74 3.95
CA SER A 73 22.66 12.81 3.71
C SER A 73 21.73 13.35 2.61
N SER A 74 21.28 12.45 1.73
CA SER A 74 20.26 12.77 0.73
C SER A 74 18.89 12.98 1.38
N ASN A 75 17.95 13.49 0.58
CA ASN A 75 16.53 13.32 0.87
C ASN A 75 16.14 11.82 0.89
N GLU A 76 15.03 11.53 1.52
CA GLU A 76 14.45 10.19 1.56
C GLU A 76 13.65 9.92 0.27
N LEU A 77 13.86 8.74 -0.33
CA LEU A 77 13.03 8.23 -1.43
C LEU A 77 12.28 7.01 -0.96
N CYS A 78 10.93 7.08 -0.96
CA CYS A 78 10.08 6.00 -0.53
C CYS A 78 9.39 5.31 -1.70
N LEU A 79 9.27 3.99 -1.62
CA LEU A 79 8.40 3.21 -2.47
C LEU A 79 7.00 3.24 -1.84
N SER A 80 6.04 3.79 -2.57
CA SER A 80 4.63 3.72 -2.21
C SER A 80 3.94 2.66 -3.06
N TYR A 81 3.17 1.81 -2.40
CA TYR A 81 2.29 0.87 -3.08
C TYR A 81 0.91 1.52 -3.20
N SER A 82 0.44 1.73 -4.43
CA SER A 82 -0.93 2.19 -4.63
C SER A 82 -1.93 1.10 -4.28
N SER A 83 -3.00 1.46 -3.58
CA SER A 83 -4.10 0.56 -3.27
C SER A 83 -4.71 -0.02 -4.55
N LYS A 84 -4.96 -1.34 -4.56
CA LYS A 84 -5.67 -2.02 -5.64
C LYS A 84 -6.99 -2.53 -5.10
N ILE A 85 -8.07 -2.14 -5.77
CA ILE A 85 -9.43 -2.48 -5.40
C ILE A 85 -10.15 -3.02 -6.62
N PHE A 86 -10.47 -4.29 -6.59
CA PHE A 86 -11.33 -4.95 -7.57
C PHE A 86 -12.67 -5.28 -6.94
N ILE A 87 -13.77 -4.79 -7.51
CA ILE A 87 -15.12 -5.05 -7.02
C ILE A 87 -15.88 -5.78 -8.12
N PRO A 88 -16.35 -7.02 -7.86
CA PRO A 88 -17.18 -7.76 -8.81
C PRO A 88 -18.45 -6.99 -9.17
N ASN A 89 -18.99 -7.19 -10.35
CA ASN A 89 -20.25 -6.58 -10.78
C ASN A 89 -21.46 -7.54 -10.70
N ALA A 90 -21.21 -8.82 -10.42
CA ALA A 90 -22.25 -9.84 -10.28
C ALA A 90 -21.76 -11.01 -9.41
N PHE A 91 -22.68 -11.71 -8.78
CA PHE A 91 -22.43 -12.96 -8.07
C PHE A 91 -23.68 -13.85 -8.07
N THR A 92 -23.46 -15.15 -7.79
CA THR A 92 -24.52 -16.19 -7.82
C THR A 92 -24.46 -16.98 -6.54
N PRO A 93 -25.32 -16.70 -5.54
CA PRO A 93 -25.36 -17.47 -4.31
C PRO A 93 -25.59 -18.96 -4.59
N GLY A 94 -24.67 -19.82 -4.10
CA GLY A 94 -24.69 -21.26 -4.37
C GLY A 94 -24.08 -21.68 -5.72
N GLY A 95 -23.61 -20.74 -6.54
CA GLY A 95 -22.88 -20.99 -7.80
C GLY A 95 -21.36 -20.92 -7.64
N ILE A 96 -20.68 -20.69 -8.77
CA ILE A 96 -19.21 -20.62 -8.82
C ILE A 96 -18.68 -19.36 -8.08
N ASN A 97 -19.43 -18.27 -8.10
CA ASN A 97 -19.11 -17.04 -7.36
C ASN A 97 -20.20 -16.76 -6.31
N PRO A 98 -20.18 -17.46 -5.16
CA PRO A 98 -21.31 -17.47 -4.22
C PRO A 98 -21.39 -16.24 -3.33
N ILE A 99 -20.33 -15.44 -3.24
CA ILE A 99 -20.20 -14.32 -2.32
C ILE A 99 -19.75 -13.07 -3.10
N PHE A 100 -20.45 -11.96 -2.90
CA PHE A 100 -19.97 -10.66 -3.34
C PHE A 100 -18.97 -10.12 -2.32
N LEU A 101 -17.69 -10.11 -2.69
CA LEU A 101 -16.59 -9.66 -1.86
C LEU A 101 -15.63 -8.81 -2.70
N PRO A 102 -15.42 -7.53 -2.36
CA PRO A 102 -14.32 -6.76 -2.92
C PRO A 102 -12.96 -7.40 -2.62
N VAL A 103 -12.09 -7.48 -3.62
CA VAL A 103 -10.69 -7.89 -3.44
C VAL A 103 -9.85 -6.62 -3.32
N VAL A 104 -9.18 -6.47 -2.20
CA VAL A 104 -8.46 -5.25 -1.86
C VAL A 104 -7.02 -5.56 -1.45
N SER A 105 -6.11 -4.62 -1.74
CA SER A 105 -4.74 -4.64 -1.25
C SER A 105 -4.26 -3.22 -0.97
N HIS A 106 -3.32 -3.06 -0.04
CA HIS A 106 -2.76 -1.77 0.37
C HIS A 106 -3.84 -0.79 0.87
N ILE A 107 -4.71 -1.30 1.74
CA ILE A 107 -5.66 -0.52 2.54
C ILE A 107 -5.45 -0.84 4.01
N LYS A 108 -5.84 0.07 4.89
CA LYS A 108 -5.91 -0.16 6.33
C LYS A 108 -7.14 -1.02 6.65
N PRO A 109 -6.97 -2.28 7.14
CA PRO A 109 -8.09 -3.19 7.36
C PRO A 109 -9.15 -2.64 8.32
N GLU A 110 -8.74 -1.86 9.31
CA GLU A 110 -9.62 -1.25 10.32
C GLU A 110 -10.53 -0.14 9.78
N THR A 111 -10.25 0.35 8.56
CA THR A 111 -11.06 1.38 7.89
C THR A 111 -12.00 0.80 6.84
N TYR A 112 -11.93 -0.53 6.62
CA TYR A 112 -12.78 -1.20 5.63
C TYR A 112 -14.25 -1.07 5.98
N HIS A 113 -15.05 -0.61 5.02
CA HIS A 113 -16.49 -0.55 5.15
C HIS A 113 -17.18 -0.86 3.82
N LEU A 114 -17.97 -1.92 3.80
CA LEU A 114 -18.79 -2.33 2.66
C LEU A 114 -20.26 -2.25 3.01
N THR A 115 -21.02 -1.46 2.28
CA THR A 115 -22.47 -1.32 2.42
C THR A 115 -23.18 -1.75 1.14
N ILE A 116 -24.22 -2.56 1.25
CA ILE A 116 -25.10 -2.95 0.14
C ILE A 116 -26.52 -2.46 0.44
N ILE A 117 -27.10 -1.73 -0.51
CA ILE A 117 -28.46 -1.22 -0.42
C ILE A 117 -29.29 -1.68 -1.63
N ASN A 118 -30.59 -1.82 -1.41
CA ASN A 118 -31.52 -2.13 -2.49
C ASN A 118 -31.95 -0.83 -3.24
N ARG A 119 -32.74 -1.00 -4.29
CA ARG A 119 -33.24 0.12 -5.13
C ARG A 119 -34.11 1.16 -4.38
N TRP A 120 -34.59 0.84 -3.18
CA TRP A 120 -35.36 1.75 -2.33
C TRP A 120 -34.50 2.43 -1.26
N GLY A 121 -33.17 2.23 -1.29
CA GLY A 121 -32.23 2.78 -0.32
C GLY A 121 -32.18 2.05 1.02
N GLN A 122 -32.79 0.87 1.13
CA GLN A 122 -32.77 0.10 2.38
C GLN A 122 -31.48 -0.72 2.47
N LEU A 123 -30.86 -0.73 3.65
CA LEU A 123 -29.69 -1.55 3.95
C LEU A 123 -30.02 -3.04 3.83
N VAL A 124 -29.20 -3.75 3.06
CA VAL A 124 -29.31 -5.20 2.84
C VAL A 124 -28.18 -5.93 3.54
N PHE A 125 -26.97 -5.40 3.47
CA PHE A 125 -25.79 -5.97 4.07
C PHE A 125 -24.77 -4.87 4.41
N GLU A 126 -24.02 -5.09 5.49
CA GLU A 126 -22.94 -4.22 5.92
C GLU A 126 -21.80 -5.07 6.51
N SER A 127 -20.57 -4.72 6.21
CA SER A 127 -19.37 -5.37 6.77
C SER A 127 -18.25 -4.36 6.99
N PHE A 128 -17.57 -4.52 8.12
CA PHE A 128 -16.33 -3.82 8.48
C PHE A 128 -15.11 -4.75 8.42
N ASP A 129 -15.29 -5.98 7.92
CA ASP A 129 -14.23 -6.96 7.75
C ASP A 129 -14.04 -7.26 6.27
N GLN A 130 -12.83 -7.04 5.75
CA GLN A 130 -12.47 -7.28 4.35
C GLN A 130 -12.60 -8.75 3.91
N ASN A 131 -12.71 -9.69 4.85
CA ASN A 131 -12.88 -11.13 4.58
C ASN A 131 -14.35 -11.57 4.62
N VAL A 132 -15.28 -10.66 4.99
CA VAL A 132 -16.70 -10.96 5.13
C VAL A 132 -17.49 -10.27 4.02
N GLY A 133 -17.94 -11.05 3.04
CA GLY A 133 -18.73 -10.59 1.91
C GLY A 133 -20.21 -10.96 2.00
N TRP A 134 -21.00 -10.38 1.10
CA TRP A 134 -22.44 -10.62 1.02
C TRP A 134 -22.76 -11.92 0.28
N ASN A 135 -23.48 -12.81 0.95
CA ASN A 135 -23.90 -14.11 0.42
C ASN A 135 -25.33 -14.13 -0.20
N GLY A 136 -25.91 -12.95 -0.41
CA GLY A 136 -27.27 -12.83 -0.97
C GLY A 136 -28.40 -12.95 0.05
N THR A 137 -28.11 -12.81 1.36
CA THR A 137 -29.14 -12.74 2.40
C THR A 137 -29.28 -11.32 2.95
N ILE A 138 -30.50 -10.95 3.35
CA ILE A 138 -30.75 -9.68 4.02
C ILE A 138 -30.31 -9.82 5.48
N GLN A 139 -29.31 -9.03 5.87
CA GLN A 139 -28.63 -9.18 7.16
C GLN A 139 -29.56 -9.00 8.37
N THR A 140 -30.57 -8.15 8.26
CA THR A 140 -31.47 -7.82 9.37
C THR A 140 -32.47 -8.94 9.72
N ASN A 141 -32.80 -9.85 8.76
CA ASN A 141 -33.82 -10.86 8.98
C ASN A 141 -33.45 -12.25 8.44
N GLY A 142 -32.26 -12.41 7.85
CA GLY A 142 -31.75 -13.68 7.31
C GLY A 142 -32.47 -14.19 6.05
N SER A 143 -33.44 -13.44 5.51
CA SER A 143 -34.16 -13.87 4.32
C SER A 143 -33.30 -13.73 3.06
N LYS A 144 -33.55 -14.59 2.05
CA LYS A 144 -32.86 -14.50 0.77
C LYS A 144 -33.28 -13.22 0.02
N ALA A 145 -32.30 -12.45 -0.40
CA ALA A 145 -32.51 -11.31 -1.27
C ALA A 145 -33.02 -11.77 -2.65
N LYS A 146 -33.82 -10.94 -3.30
CA LYS A 146 -34.37 -11.19 -4.63
C LYS A 146 -33.31 -11.02 -5.72
N ASN A 147 -33.48 -11.71 -6.86
CA ASN A 147 -32.72 -11.40 -8.07
C ASN A 147 -32.98 -9.97 -8.47
N ASP A 148 -31.97 -9.15 -8.39
CA ASP A 148 -32.06 -7.72 -8.67
C ASP A 148 -30.66 -7.12 -8.78
N VAL A 149 -30.62 -5.83 -9.12
CA VAL A 149 -29.41 -5.00 -9.06
C VAL A 149 -29.42 -4.23 -7.74
N TYR A 150 -28.34 -4.32 -7.02
CA TYR A 150 -28.10 -3.63 -5.75
C TYR A 150 -27.01 -2.59 -5.92
N VAL A 151 -27.02 -1.57 -5.08
CA VAL A 151 -25.95 -0.56 -5.02
C VAL A 151 -24.98 -0.97 -3.94
N TYR A 152 -23.69 -0.98 -4.24
CA TYR A 152 -22.66 -1.06 -3.22
C TYR A 152 -22.02 0.30 -2.98
N ILE A 153 -21.59 0.51 -1.75
CA ILE A 153 -20.71 1.59 -1.32
C ILE A 153 -19.56 0.91 -0.59
N PHE A 154 -18.36 1.14 -1.08
CA PHE A 154 -17.12 0.66 -0.48
C PHE A 154 -16.33 1.88 -0.02
N GLU A 155 -15.82 1.83 1.20
CA GLU A 155 -15.01 2.88 1.82
C GLU A 155 -13.82 2.24 2.53
N ALA A 156 -12.66 2.88 2.44
CA ALA A 156 -11.44 2.49 3.15
C ALA A 156 -10.44 3.65 3.12
N GLU A 157 -9.36 3.55 3.90
CA GLU A 157 -8.16 4.35 3.72
C GLU A 157 -7.04 3.46 3.12
N ASP A 158 -6.20 4.05 2.28
CA ASP A 158 -4.97 3.39 1.86
C ASP A 158 -3.90 3.41 2.98
N ASP A 159 -2.78 2.75 2.75
CA ASP A 159 -1.68 2.70 3.72
C ASP A 159 -1.12 4.09 4.07
N GLU A 160 -1.30 5.08 3.20
CA GLU A 160 -0.89 6.48 3.39
C GLU A 160 -1.94 7.31 4.14
N GLY A 161 -3.16 6.78 4.34
CA GLY A 161 -4.27 7.46 5.00
C GLY A 161 -5.17 8.25 4.06
N ASN A 162 -5.03 8.06 2.74
CA ASN A 162 -5.93 8.69 1.79
C ASN A 162 -7.27 7.96 1.78
N PHE A 163 -8.36 8.70 1.92
CA PHE A 163 -9.71 8.14 1.88
C PHE A 163 -10.10 7.70 0.47
N ILE A 164 -10.60 6.48 0.37
CA ILE A 164 -11.06 5.86 -0.86
C ILE A 164 -12.55 5.56 -0.73
N GLN A 165 -13.36 6.04 -1.67
CA GLN A 165 -14.76 5.66 -1.81
C GLN A 165 -15.03 5.16 -3.22
N LYS A 166 -15.68 4.00 -3.32
CA LYS A 166 -16.18 3.43 -4.57
C LYS A 166 -17.66 3.13 -4.47
N LYS A 167 -18.42 3.56 -5.47
CA LYS A 167 -19.86 3.27 -5.59
C LYS A 167 -20.14 2.61 -6.93
N GLY A 168 -21.04 1.66 -6.93
CA GLY A 168 -21.45 0.99 -8.17
C GLY A 168 -22.60 0.03 -7.95
N PHE A 169 -22.78 -0.85 -8.94
CA PHE A 169 -23.90 -1.79 -8.95
C PHE A 169 -23.36 -3.22 -8.91
N VAL A 170 -24.11 -4.08 -8.20
CA VAL A 170 -23.87 -5.52 -8.21
C VAL A 170 -25.16 -6.25 -8.54
N SER A 171 -25.09 -7.19 -9.47
CA SER A 171 -26.21 -8.04 -9.86
C SER A 171 -26.20 -9.34 -9.05
N LEU A 172 -27.27 -9.61 -8.32
CA LEU A 172 -27.54 -10.90 -7.71
C LEU A 172 -28.29 -11.77 -8.72
N ILE A 173 -27.67 -12.86 -9.15
CA ILE A 173 -28.20 -13.81 -10.15
C ILE A 173 -28.38 -15.16 -9.46
N LYS A 174 -29.49 -15.86 -9.75
CA LYS A 174 -29.77 -17.23 -9.26
C LYS A 174 -29.81 -18.18 -10.42
#